data_380ade44d9f27af7eeecdbfa970be6c8
#
_entry.id   380ade44d9f27af7eeecdbfa970be6c8
#
_cell.length_a   1.000
_cell.length_b   1.000
_cell.length_c   1.000
_cell.angle_alpha   90.00
_cell.angle_beta   90.00
_cell.angle_gamma   90.00
#
_symmetry.space_group_name_H-M   'P 1'
#
loop_
_entity.id
_entity.type
_entity.pdbx_description
1 polymer ?
#
loop_
_entity_poly.entity_id
_entity_poly.type
_entity_poly.pdbx_seq_one_letter_code
_entity_poly.pdbx_strand_id
1 'polypeptide(L)'
;FQIFRNYLKTQGVADDHIIAIELDIYENKKYRDPHTLLEYTKSRMKDDKDYYIFLDEVQLLPEFVSVLNSFLHMQNVDVYVTGSNSKFLSKDVITEFRGRGDEVHVFPVSFREYMEVFDGDKYEGWSSYVSFGGLPLTITMATDEQRMEYLTRLFEETYIKDIIERNHIEKVQEINDLINILASTIGSLTNTSKIEATFKSVIHSDISLNTIRAYIDHLKDAFIVNEVNRYDVKGRKYIGTPLKYYF
;
A
#
# COMPACT_ATOMS: atom_id res chain seq x y z
N PHE A 1 8.99 8.56 -7.29
CA PHE A 1 10.43 8.63 -7.58
C PHE A 1 10.78 9.68 -8.64
N GLN A 2 10.09 9.77 -9.78
CA GLN A 2 10.45 10.68 -10.87
C GLN A 2 10.53 12.15 -10.43
N ILE A 3 9.55 12.64 -9.65
CA ILE A 3 9.52 14.03 -9.14
C ILE A 3 10.72 14.29 -8.24
N PHE A 4 11.04 13.37 -7.36
CA PHE A 4 12.17 13.52 -6.42
C PHE A 4 13.52 13.44 -7.13
N ARG A 5 13.68 12.55 -8.11
CA ARG A 5 14.88 12.50 -8.96
C ARG A 5 15.09 13.80 -9.71
N ASN A 6 14.03 14.39 -10.26
CA ASN A 6 14.12 15.71 -10.91
C ASN A 6 14.51 16.80 -9.92
N TYR A 7 13.96 16.76 -8.70
CA TYR A 7 14.36 17.69 -7.63
C TYR A 7 15.85 17.56 -7.31
N LEU A 8 16.39 16.35 -7.12
CA LEU A 8 17.81 16.13 -6.87
C LEU A 8 18.69 16.74 -7.98
N LYS A 9 18.31 16.59 -9.24
CA LYS A 9 19.00 17.23 -10.37
C LYS A 9 18.99 18.76 -10.26
N THR A 10 17.88 19.36 -9.84
CA THR A 10 17.84 20.83 -9.61
C THR A 10 18.71 21.27 -8.44
N GLN A 11 19.04 20.38 -7.51
CA GLN A 11 19.97 20.62 -6.41
C GLN A 11 21.44 20.37 -6.81
N GLY A 12 21.70 20.04 -8.08
CA GLY A 12 23.06 19.86 -8.60
C GLY A 12 23.60 18.43 -8.50
N VAL A 13 22.75 17.44 -8.17
CA VAL A 13 23.14 16.03 -8.20
C VAL A 13 23.29 15.58 -9.65
N ALA A 14 24.47 15.05 -9.99
CA ALA A 14 24.75 14.56 -11.34
C ALA A 14 23.98 13.25 -11.64
N ASP A 15 23.64 13.01 -12.90
CA ASP A 15 22.86 11.85 -13.32
C ASP A 15 23.52 10.51 -13.00
N ASP A 16 24.84 10.46 -13.01
CA ASP A 16 25.60 9.25 -12.68
C ASP A 16 25.64 8.92 -11.18
N HIS A 17 25.22 9.86 -10.33
CA HIS A 17 25.03 9.65 -8.88
C HIS A 17 23.59 9.24 -8.52
N ILE A 18 22.70 9.14 -9.51
CA ILE A 18 21.33 8.66 -9.35
C ILE A 18 21.22 7.26 -9.98
N ILE A 19 21.05 6.24 -9.15
CA ILE A 19 20.89 4.85 -9.59
C ILE A 19 19.43 4.47 -9.37
N ALA A 20 18.67 4.28 -10.45
CA ALA A 20 17.27 3.89 -10.38
C ALA A 20 17.02 2.58 -11.09
N ILE A 21 16.36 1.65 -10.40
CA ILE A 21 16.08 0.30 -10.89
C ILE A 21 14.62 -0.02 -10.58
N GLU A 22 13.83 -0.23 -11.62
CA GLU A 22 12.44 -0.69 -11.56
C GLU A 22 12.47 -2.22 -11.68
N LEU A 23 12.22 -2.91 -10.57
CA LEU A 23 12.42 -4.37 -10.49
C LEU A 23 11.32 -5.18 -11.18
N ASP A 24 10.17 -4.58 -11.47
CA ASP A 24 9.07 -5.19 -12.21
C ASP A 24 9.33 -5.27 -13.73
N ILE A 25 10.19 -4.40 -14.25
CA ILE A 25 10.54 -4.38 -15.68
C ILE A 25 11.38 -5.60 -16.05
N TYR A 26 11.06 -6.23 -17.17
CA TYR A 26 11.70 -7.47 -17.65
C TYR A 26 13.21 -7.32 -17.86
N GLU A 27 13.64 -6.19 -18.42
CA GLU A 27 15.07 -5.88 -18.67
C GLU A 27 15.89 -5.84 -17.39
N ASN A 28 15.24 -5.52 -16.26
CA ASN A 28 15.85 -5.44 -14.95
C ASN A 28 15.73 -6.74 -14.13
N LYS A 29 15.15 -7.80 -14.71
CA LYS A 29 14.94 -9.09 -14.03
C LYS A 29 16.21 -9.65 -13.38
N LYS A 30 17.37 -9.43 -13.99
CA LYS A 30 18.67 -9.85 -13.45
C LYS A 30 19.01 -9.20 -12.11
N TYR A 31 18.49 -8.01 -11.84
CA TYR A 31 18.70 -7.29 -10.56
C TYR A 31 17.76 -7.74 -9.44
N ARG A 32 16.85 -8.70 -9.71
CA ARG A 32 16.13 -9.42 -8.67
C ARG A 32 17.01 -10.44 -7.95
N ASP A 33 18.23 -10.67 -8.42
CA ASP A 33 19.27 -11.39 -7.67
C ASP A 33 20.03 -10.42 -6.77
N PRO A 34 20.04 -10.63 -5.43
CA PRO A 34 20.68 -9.73 -4.46
C PRO A 34 22.14 -9.44 -4.75
N HIS A 35 22.89 -10.43 -5.19
CA HIS A 35 24.31 -10.31 -5.47
C HIS A 35 24.56 -9.42 -6.69
N THR A 36 23.84 -9.71 -7.78
CA THR A 36 23.91 -8.95 -9.02
C THR A 36 23.54 -7.48 -8.81
N LEU A 37 22.51 -7.21 -7.99
CA LEU A 37 22.10 -5.84 -7.65
C LEU A 37 23.19 -5.10 -6.89
N LEU A 38 23.76 -5.72 -5.84
CA LEU A 38 24.83 -5.11 -5.03
C LEU A 38 26.10 -4.88 -5.85
N GLU A 39 26.49 -5.81 -6.71
CA GLU A 39 27.65 -5.64 -7.58
C GLU A 39 27.44 -4.52 -8.59
N TYR A 40 26.26 -4.47 -9.22
CA TYR A 40 25.91 -3.41 -10.16
C TYR A 40 25.95 -2.04 -9.50
N THR A 41 25.28 -1.87 -8.37
CA THR A 41 25.26 -0.56 -7.67
C THR A 41 26.65 -0.12 -7.25
N LYS A 42 27.47 -1.01 -6.68
CA LYS A 42 28.86 -0.72 -6.34
C LYS A 42 29.71 -0.34 -7.57
N SER A 43 29.49 -1.00 -8.70
CA SER A 43 30.22 -0.70 -9.96
C SER A 43 29.89 0.68 -10.52
N ARG A 44 28.71 1.24 -10.16
CA ARG A 44 28.30 2.59 -10.56
C ARG A 44 28.87 3.67 -9.67
N MET A 45 29.25 3.35 -8.44
CA MET A 45 29.82 4.27 -7.48
C MET A 45 31.32 4.46 -7.76
N LYS A 46 31.68 5.59 -8.38
CA LYS A 46 33.05 5.86 -8.90
C LYS A 46 33.85 6.84 -8.07
N ASP A 47 33.21 7.58 -7.19
CA ASP A 47 33.83 8.58 -6.32
C ASP A 47 33.19 8.56 -4.91
N ASP A 48 33.66 9.42 -4.02
CA ASP A 48 33.22 9.48 -2.63
C ASP A 48 32.04 10.45 -2.41
N LYS A 49 31.37 10.92 -3.47
CA LYS A 49 30.19 11.78 -3.36
C LYS A 49 28.96 10.96 -3.03
N ASP A 50 27.89 11.65 -2.64
CA ASP A 50 26.62 11.02 -2.30
C ASP A 50 25.94 10.40 -3.52
N TYR A 51 25.51 9.15 -3.36
CA TYR A 51 24.75 8.40 -4.34
C TYR A 51 23.32 8.16 -3.83
N TYR A 52 22.36 8.32 -4.73
CA TYR A 52 20.95 8.14 -4.46
C TYR A 52 20.44 6.90 -5.20
N ILE A 53 20.07 5.87 -4.45
CA ILE A 53 19.60 4.59 -4.99
C ILE A 53 18.09 4.52 -4.88
N PHE A 54 17.41 4.29 -6.00
CA PHE A 54 15.96 4.11 -6.09
C PHE A 54 15.66 2.70 -6.55
N LEU A 55 14.97 1.93 -5.72
CA LEU A 55 14.50 0.58 -6.04
C LEU A 55 12.98 0.56 -6.02
N ASP A 56 12.38 0.36 -7.19
CA ASP A 56 10.94 0.26 -7.34
C ASP A 56 10.52 -1.21 -7.25
N GLU A 57 9.37 -1.48 -6.58
CA GLU A 57 8.82 -2.82 -6.36
C GLU A 57 9.82 -3.77 -5.66
N VAL A 58 10.48 -3.29 -4.59
CA VAL A 58 11.58 -4.01 -3.93
C VAL A 58 11.15 -5.37 -3.33
N GLN A 59 9.85 -5.64 -3.13
CA GLN A 59 9.36 -6.95 -2.71
C GLN A 59 9.63 -8.05 -3.74
N LEU A 60 9.96 -7.70 -4.99
CA LEU A 60 10.38 -8.65 -6.01
C LEU A 60 11.84 -9.11 -5.83
N LEU A 61 12.59 -8.46 -4.94
CA LEU A 61 13.96 -8.81 -4.60
C LEU A 61 13.94 -9.76 -3.39
N PRO A 62 14.39 -11.03 -3.53
CA PRO A 62 14.60 -11.90 -2.38
C PRO A 62 15.57 -11.28 -1.38
N GLU A 63 15.35 -11.52 -0.09
CA GLU A 63 16.23 -11.02 0.98
C GLU A 63 16.47 -9.49 0.93
N PHE A 64 15.51 -8.72 0.39
CA PHE A 64 15.66 -7.26 0.21
C PHE A 64 16.08 -6.55 1.50
N VAL A 65 15.62 -7.02 2.67
CA VAL A 65 16.02 -6.46 3.99
C VAL A 65 17.54 -6.51 4.16
N SER A 66 18.16 -7.66 3.85
CA SER A 66 19.60 -7.83 3.94
C SER A 66 20.35 -6.94 2.94
N VAL A 67 19.79 -6.77 1.74
CA VAL A 67 20.35 -5.89 0.71
C VAL A 67 20.28 -4.42 1.16
N LEU A 68 19.13 -3.97 1.67
CA LEU A 68 18.97 -2.61 2.19
C LEU A 68 19.91 -2.34 3.36
N ASN A 69 20.06 -3.29 4.27
CA ASN A 69 21.05 -3.20 5.35
C ASN A 69 22.47 -3.04 4.80
N SER A 70 22.81 -3.72 3.71
CA SER A 70 24.13 -3.57 3.07
C SER A 70 24.34 -2.15 2.55
N PHE A 71 23.34 -1.51 1.98
CA PHE A 71 23.40 -0.10 1.54
C PHE A 71 23.51 0.87 2.73
N LEU A 72 22.76 0.64 3.82
CA LEU A 72 22.80 1.47 5.01
C LEU A 72 24.17 1.48 5.73
N HIS A 73 25.04 0.51 5.43
CA HIS A 73 26.43 0.51 5.92
C HIS A 73 27.39 1.33 5.06
N MET A 74 26.93 1.84 3.91
CA MET A 74 27.72 2.71 3.04
C MET A 74 27.50 4.17 3.47
N GLN A 75 28.56 4.92 3.72
CA GLN A 75 28.47 6.27 4.30
C GLN A 75 27.92 7.34 3.33
N ASN A 76 28.07 7.10 2.03
CA ASN A 76 27.71 8.02 0.96
C ASN A 76 26.55 7.50 0.10
N VAL A 77 25.64 6.74 0.69
CA VAL A 77 24.48 6.15 0.00
C VAL A 77 23.20 6.50 0.73
N ASP A 78 22.27 7.08 -0.01
CA ASP A 78 20.89 7.31 0.42
C ASP A 78 19.95 6.43 -0.42
N VAL A 79 19.10 5.63 0.25
CA VAL A 79 18.29 4.61 -0.41
C VAL A 79 16.80 4.90 -0.28
N TYR A 80 16.12 4.90 -1.41
CA TYR A 80 14.68 5.08 -1.51
C TYR A 80 14.07 3.84 -2.14
N VAL A 81 13.09 3.25 -1.46
CA VAL A 81 12.43 2.04 -1.94
C VAL A 81 10.92 2.24 -2.02
N THR A 82 10.29 1.60 -2.99
CA THR A 82 8.83 1.45 -3.03
C THR A 82 8.44 0.00 -2.98
N GLY A 83 7.20 -0.23 -2.59
CA GLY A 83 6.56 -1.53 -2.69
C GLY A 83 5.07 -1.40 -2.49
N SER A 84 4.33 -2.18 -3.26
CA SER A 84 2.87 -2.13 -3.32
C SER A 84 2.18 -3.02 -2.29
N ASN A 85 2.92 -3.66 -1.38
CA ASN A 85 2.31 -4.62 -0.47
C ASN A 85 2.89 -4.64 0.94
N SER A 86 2.13 -5.28 1.83
CA SER A 86 2.37 -5.46 3.26
C SER A 86 3.65 -6.17 3.68
N LYS A 87 4.41 -6.77 2.75
CA LYS A 87 5.73 -7.30 3.10
C LYS A 87 6.64 -6.22 3.67
N PHE A 88 6.42 -4.94 3.27
CA PHE A 88 7.06 -3.77 3.87
C PHE A 88 6.57 -3.45 5.27
N LEU A 89 5.31 -3.79 5.56
CA LEU A 89 4.68 -3.59 6.87
C LEU A 89 4.84 -4.80 7.78
N SER A 90 5.55 -5.85 7.34
CA SER A 90 5.85 -6.94 8.26
C SER A 90 6.56 -6.36 9.48
N LYS A 91 6.15 -6.77 10.66
CA LYS A 91 6.77 -6.32 11.93
C LYS A 91 8.29 -6.48 11.89
N ASP A 92 8.77 -7.45 11.14
CA ASP A 92 10.18 -7.76 10.98
C ASP A 92 10.90 -6.64 10.19
N VAL A 93 10.34 -6.16 9.07
CA VAL A 93 10.93 -5.06 8.28
C VAL A 93 10.91 -3.76 9.06
N ILE A 94 9.76 -3.39 9.67
CA ILE A 94 9.64 -2.18 10.49
C ILE A 94 10.61 -2.25 11.68
N THR A 95 10.77 -3.41 12.29
CA THR A 95 11.66 -3.60 13.43
C THR A 95 13.12 -3.50 13.00
N GLU A 96 13.50 -4.09 11.87
CA GLU A 96 14.85 -4.08 11.33
C GLU A 96 15.30 -2.65 10.97
N PHE A 97 14.42 -1.83 10.39
CA PHE A 97 14.76 -0.45 10.00
C PHE A 97 14.36 0.61 11.02
N ARG A 98 13.89 0.22 12.22
CA ARG A 98 13.49 1.17 13.26
C ARG A 98 14.63 2.15 13.61
N GLY A 99 14.36 3.44 13.39
CA GLY A 99 15.32 4.52 13.63
C GLY A 99 16.43 4.65 12.57
N ARG A 100 16.32 3.92 11.44
CA ARG A 100 17.26 3.99 10.32
C ARG A 100 16.60 4.34 8.98
N GLY A 101 15.35 4.72 9.00
CA GLY A 101 14.60 5.14 7.81
C GLY A 101 13.26 5.71 8.19
N ASP A 102 12.68 6.46 7.27
CA ASP A 102 11.36 7.06 7.36
C ASP A 102 10.41 6.38 6.37
N GLU A 103 9.17 6.18 6.80
CA GLU A 103 8.10 5.65 5.96
C GLU A 103 7.22 6.79 5.46
N VAL A 104 6.96 6.81 4.16
CA VAL A 104 6.01 7.72 3.53
C VAL A 104 4.87 6.90 2.93
N HIS A 105 3.70 6.96 3.53
CA HIS A 105 2.50 6.34 3.01
C HIS A 105 1.87 7.26 1.94
N VAL A 106 1.75 6.75 0.72
CA VAL A 106 1.11 7.46 -0.40
C VAL A 106 -0.35 7.05 -0.46
N PHE A 107 -1.23 7.98 -0.13
CA PHE A 107 -2.68 7.81 -0.22
C PHE A 107 -3.21 8.16 -1.62
N PRO A 108 -4.42 7.69 -1.99
CA PRO A 108 -5.17 8.28 -3.09
C PRO A 108 -5.28 9.81 -2.92
N VAL A 109 -5.48 10.55 -4.00
CA VAL A 109 -5.57 12.00 -3.93
C VAL A 109 -6.73 12.42 -3.01
N SER A 110 -6.47 13.42 -2.17
CA SER A 110 -7.49 14.01 -1.30
C SER A 110 -8.52 14.78 -2.13
N PHE A 111 -9.68 15.05 -1.57
CA PHE A 111 -10.70 15.87 -2.24
C PHE A 111 -10.18 17.24 -2.67
N ARG A 112 -9.27 17.82 -1.89
CA ARG A 112 -8.64 19.10 -2.26
C ARG A 112 -7.81 18.97 -3.54
N GLU A 113 -6.94 17.97 -3.61
CA GLU A 113 -6.11 17.70 -4.79
C GLU A 113 -6.97 17.30 -5.99
N TYR A 114 -8.05 16.54 -5.76
CA TYR A 114 -9.02 16.20 -6.78
C TYR A 114 -9.62 17.46 -7.43
N MET A 115 -10.02 18.45 -6.61
CA MET A 115 -10.60 19.71 -7.08
C MET A 115 -9.60 20.62 -7.84
N GLU A 116 -8.30 20.40 -7.71
CA GLU A 116 -7.29 21.16 -8.48
C GLU A 116 -7.32 20.82 -9.98
N VAL A 117 -7.84 19.64 -10.34
CA VAL A 117 -7.89 19.13 -11.72
C VAL A 117 -9.32 18.82 -12.22
N PHE A 118 -10.30 18.86 -11.34
CA PHE A 118 -11.69 18.61 -11.69
C PHE A 118 -12.32 19.83 -12.39
N ASP A 119 -12.91 19.62 -13.56
CA ASP A 119 -13.61 20.66 -14.32
C ASP A 119 -15.10 20.68 -13.95
N GLY A 120 -15.44 21.48 -12.95
CA GLY A 120 -16.80 21.61 -12.42
C GLY A 120 -16.84 22.34 -11.09
N ASP A 121 -18.02 22.51 -10.55
CA ASP A 121 -18.17 23.15 -9.25
C ASP A 121 -17.86 22.18 -8.08
N LYS A 122 -17.77 22.75 -6.87
CA LYS A 122 -17.41 21.98 -5.67
C LYS A 122 -18.43 20.89 -5.32
N TYR A 123 -19.71 21.08 -5.64
CA TYR A 123 -20.77 20.11 -5.33
C TYR A 123 -20.74 18.95 -6.32
N GLU A 124 -20.54 19.25 -7.60
CA GLU A 124 -20.35 18.24 -8.65
C GLU A 124 -19.07 17.43 -8.37
N GLY A 125 -17.96 18.10 -8.05
CA GLY A 125 -16.71 17.47 -7.66
C GLY A 125 -16.85 16.59 -6.44
N TRP A 126 -17.60 17.03 -5.41
CA TRP A 126 -17.86 16.22 -4.23
C TRP A 126 -18.68 14.98 -4.56
N SER A 127 -19.75 15.12 -5.36
CA SER A 127 -20.58 13.98 -5.79
C SER A 127 -19.76 12.93 -6.54
N SER A 128 -18.89 13.39 -7.46
CA SER A 128 -18.00 12.51 -8.22
C SER A 128 -16.96 11.85 -7.32
N TYR A 129 -16.32 12.63 -6.43
CA TYR A 129 -15.30 12.10 -5.52
C TYR A 129 -15.86 11.05 -4.55
N VAL A 130 -17.05 11.27 -4.00
CA VAL A 130 -17.71 10.28 -3.11
C VAL A 130 -18.09 9.00 -3.86
N SER A 131 -18.41 9.10 -5.15
CA SER A 131 -18.80 7.94 -5.97
C SER A 131 -17.61 7.13 -6.48
N PHE A 132 -16.51 7.79 -6.86
CA PHE A 132 -15.39 7.14 -7.56
C PHE A 132 -14.06 7.21 -6.81
N GLY A 133 -14.01 7.91 -5.69
CA GLY A 133 -12.81 8.01 -4.85
C GLY A 133 -11.69 8.87 -5.45
N GLY A 134 -10.51 8.74 -4.88
CA GLY A 134 -9.32 9.55 -5.21
C GLY A 134 -8.22 8.80 -5.98
N LEU A 135 -8.52 7.71 -6.69
CA LEU A 135 -7.52 7.07 -7.54
C LEU A 135 -7.21 7.96 -8.75
N PRO A 136 -5.94 8.33 -9.02
CA PRO A 136 -5.62 9.35 -10.02
C PRO A 136 -6.18 9.05 -11.42
N LEU A 137 -6.21 7.79 -11.83
CA LEU A 137 -6.68 7.41 -13.16
C LEU A 137 -8.18 7.65 -13.36
N THR A 138 -8.99 7.54 -12.30
CA THR A 138 -10.44 7.82 -12.40
C THR A 138 -10.74 9.27 -12.76
N ILE A 139 -9.85 10.20 -12.38
CA ILE A 139 -10.03 11.63 -12.66
C ILE A 139 -9.94 11.92 -14.18
N THR A 140 -9.12 11.16 -14.89
CA THR A 140 -8.87 11.36 -16.33
C THR A 140 -9.86 10.64 -17.22
N MET A 141 -10.74 9.80 -16.67
CA MET A 141 -11.74 9.07 -17.44
C MET A 141 -12.94 9.94 -17.78
N ALA A 142 -13.42 9.82 -19.02
CA ALA A 142 -14.44 10.71 -19.56
C ALA A 142 -15.87 10.39 -19.06
N THR A 143 -16.18 9.10 -18.79
CA THR A 143 -17.52 8.68 -18.38
C THR A 143 -17.54 7.91 -17.08
N ASP A 144 -18.68 7.92 -16.40
CA ASP A 144 -18.88 7.22 -15.14
C ASP A 144 -18.83 5.69 -15.33
N GLU A 145 -19.28 5.20 -16.49
CA GLU A 145 -19.19 3.78 -16.85
C GLU A 145 -17.73 3.33 -16.92
N GLN A 146 -16.85 4.12 -17.54
CA GLN A 146 -15.41 3.83 -17.61
C GLN A 146 -14.78 3.79 -16.21
N ARG A 147 -15.15 4.75 -15.35
CA ARG A 147 -14.68 4.80 -13.94
C ARG A 147 -15.13 3.57 -13.18
N MET A 148 -16.39 3.21 -13.29
CA MET A 148 -16.98 2.07 -12.61
C MET A 148 -16.34 0.75 -13.06
N GLU A 149 -16.21 0.53 -14.37
CA GLU A 149 -15.55 -0.65 -14.94
C GLU A 149 -14.09 -0.76 -14.50
N TYR A 150 -13.36 0.34 -14.53
CA TYR A 150 -11.97 0.38 -14.05
C TYR A 150 -11.86 0.02 -12.58
N LEU A 151 -12.67 0.63 -11.71
CA LEU A 151 -12.63 0.38 -10.27
C LEU A 151 -13.01 -1.06 -9.95
N THR A 152 -14.04 -1.60 -10.58
CA THR A 152 -14.48 -2.98 -10.40
C THR A 152 -13.37 -3.95 -10.79
N ARG A 153 -12.80 -3.78 -11.99
CA ARG A 153 -11.71 -4.63 -12.46
C ARG A 153 -10.46 -4.52 -11.60
N LEU A 154 -10.08 -3.30 -11.19
CA LEU A 154 -8.94 -3.09 -10.30
C LEU A 154 -9.14 -3.79 -8.95
N PHE A 155 -10.33 -3.68 -8.39
CA PHE A 155 -10.66 -4.29 -7.11
C PHE A 155 -10.67 -5.82 -7.20
N GLU A 156 -11.40 -6.39 -8.16
CA GLU A 156 -11.58 -7.84 -8.28
C GLU A 156 -10.34 -8.55 -8.82
N GLU A 157 -9.78 -8.06 -9.93
CA GLU A 157 -8.71 -8.74 -10.64
C GLU A 157 -7.32 -8.44 -10.09
N THR A 158 -7.14 -7.29 -9.44
CA THR A 158 -5.82 -6.90 -8.91
C THR A 158 -5.76 -7.12 -7.40
N TYR A 159 -6.57 -6.40 -6.63
CA TYR A 159 -6.42 -6.43 -5.17
C TYR A 159 -6.91 -7.74 -4.55
N ILE A 160 -8.13 -8.17 -4.84
CA ILE A 160 -8.69 -9.37 -4.21
C ILE A 160 -7.94 -10.61 -4.66
N LYS A 161 -7.65 -10.72 -5.96
CA LYS A 161 -6.87 -11.85 -6.48
C LYS A 161 -5.48 -11.95 -5.84
N ASP A 162 -4.76 -10.82 -5.73
CA ASP A 162 -3.44 -10.78 -5.09
C ASP A 162 -3.50 -11.19 -3.61
N ILE A 163 -4.51 -10.74 -2.86
CA ILE A 163 -4.72 -11.12 -1.46
C ILE A 163 -4.97 -12.63 -1.35
N ILE A 164 -5.84 -13.18 -2.19
CA ILE A 164 -6.21 -14.60 -2.19
C ILE A 164 -4.98 -15.46 -2.51
N GLU A 165 -4.27 -15.16 -3.58
CA GLU A 165 -3.10 -15.92 -4.02
C GLU A 165 -1.95 -15.85 -3.00
N ARG A 166 -1.66 -14.67 -2.48
CA ARG A 166 -0.57 -14.44 -1.52
C ARG A 166 -0.79 -15.12 -0.19
N ASN A 167 -2.02 -15.10 0.31
CA ASN A 167 -2.35 -15.62 1.62
C ASN A 167 -2.94 -17.04 1.57
N HIS A 168 -2.95 -17.67 0.39
CA HIS A 168 -3.48 -19.03 0.17
C HIS A 168 -4.90 -19.20 0.71
N ILE A 169 -5.77 -18.21 0.42
CA ILE A 169 -7.15 -18.21 0.89
C ILE A 169 -7.97 -19.22 0.08
N GLU A 170 -8.39 -20.29 0.71
CA GLU A 170 -9.21 -21.33 0.07
C GLU A 170 -10.68 -20.95 -0.05
N LYS A 171 -11.20 -20.20 0.93
CA LYS A 171 -12.62 -19.85 1.02
C LYS A 171 -12.86 -18.42 0.49
N VAL A 172 -12.77 -18.27 -0.82
CA VAL A 172 -12.89 -16.99 -1.52
C VAL A 172 -14.24 -16.30 -1.24
N GLN A 173 -15.32 -17.06 -1.13
CA GLN A 173 -16.64 -16.49 -0.84
C GLN A 173 -16.66 -15.81 0.53
N GLU A 174 -16.04 -16.39 1.55
CA GLU A 174 -16.04 -15.81 2.90
C GLU A 174 -15.32 -14.48 2.99
N ILE A 175 -14.21 -14.27 2.24
CA ILE A 175 -13.54 -12.97 2.22
C ILE A 175 -14.37 -11.92 1.45
N ASN A 176 -15.04 -12.29 0.37
CA ASN A 176 -15.93 -11.40 -0.36
C ASN A 176 -17.13 -10.98 0.51
N ASP A 177 -17.73 -11.92 1.22
CA ASP A 177 -18.82 -11.64 2.16
C ASP A 177 -18.36 -10.72 3.30
N LEU A 178 -17.14 -10.93 3.83
CA LEU A 178 -16.54 -10.04 4.81
C LEU A 178 -16.38 -8.62 4.29
N ILE A 179 -15.89 -8.45 3.07
CA ILE A 179 -15.75 -7.15 2.42
C ILE A 179 -17.12 -6.46 2.33
N ASN A 180 -18.15 -7.17 1.87
CA ASN A 180 -19.51 -6.63 1.78
C ASN A 180 -20.06 -6.21 3.15
N ILE A 181 -19.82 -7.00 4.21
CA ILE A 181 -20.20 -6.65 5.58
C ILE A 181 -19.49 -5.37 6.02
N LEU A 182 -18.17 -5.28 5.82
CA LEU A 182 -17.39 -4.10 6.20
C LEU A 182 -17.83 -2.87 5.41
N ALA A 183 -18.06 -2.99 4.11
CA ALA A 183 -18.53 -1.90 3.24
C ALA A 183 -19.92 -1.40 3.67
N SER A 184 -20.85 -2.31 4.00
CA SER A 184 -22.18 -1.94 4.47
C SER A 184 -22.20 -1.26 5.84
N THR A 185 -21.12 -1.40 6.62
CA THR A 185 -20.98 -0.86 7.98
C THR A 185 -19.90 0.24 8.08
N ILE A 186 -19.50 0.84 6.95
CA ILE A 186 -18.48 1.91 6.93
C ILE A 186 -18.77 2.97 8.00
N GLY A 187 -17.75 3.28 8.81
CA GLY A 187 -17.82 4.29 9.86
C GLY A 187 -18.72 3.93 11.04
N SER A 188 -19.42 2.79 11.00
CA SER A 188 -20.23 2.30 12.12
C SER A 188 -19.38 1.52 13.11
N LEU A 189 -19.81 1.49 14.39
CA LEU A 189 -19.11 0.73 15.42
C LEU A 189 -19.38 -0.78 15.23
N THR A 190 -18.34 -1.53 14.96
CA THR A 190 -18.40 -2.99 14.82
C THR A 190 -17.26 -3.69 15.57
N ASN A 191 -17.32 -5.00 15.65
CA ASN A 191 -16.26 -5.85 16.15
C ASN A 191 -16.35 -7.24 15.50
N THR A 192 -15.31 -8.04 15.61
CA THR A 192 -15.24 -9.36 14.99
C THR A 192 -16.35 -10.32 15.46
N SER A 193 -16.84 -10.19 16.71
CA SER A 193 -17.95 -11.01 17.21
C SER A 193 -19.30 -10.65 16.56
N LYS A 194 -19.55 -9.37 16.27
CA LYS A 194 -20.72 -8.96 15.50
C LYS A 194 -20.66 -9.46 14.07
N ILE A 195 -19.48 -9.38 13.45
CA ILE A 195 -19.25 -9.91 12.10
C ILE A 195 -19.48 -11.43 12.08
N GLU A 196 -18.94 -12.17 13.05
CA GLU A 196 -19.18 -13.62 13.19
C GLU A 196 -20.67 -13.94 13.33
N ALA A 197 -21.39 -13.17 14.16
CA ALA A 197 -22.82 -13.34 14.32
C ALA A 197 -23.57 -13.09 13.00
N THR A 198 -23.15 -12.13 12.17
CA THR A 198 -23.72 -11.90 10.84
C THR A 198 -23.44 -13.07 9.90
N PHE A 199 -22.23 -13.62 9.89
CA PHE A 199 -21.91 -14.82 9.12
C PHE A 199 -22.81 -16.00 9.50
N LYS A 200 -23.03 -16.25 10.80
CA LYS A 200 -23.86 -17.33 11.27
C LYS A 200 -25.35 -17.12 10.96
N SER A 201 -25.86 -15.90 11.16
CA SER A 201 -27.31 -15.64 11.09
C SER A 201 -27.82 -15.31 9.68
N VAL A 202 -26.99 -14.67 8.84
CA VAL A 202 -27.40 -14.17 7.52
C VAL A 202 -26.78 -15.01 6.39
N ILE A 203 -25.50 -15.33 6.51
CA ILE A 203 -24.75 -16.03 5.44
C ILE A 203 -24.78 -17.55 5.66
N HIS A 204 -25.14 -18.00 6.88
CA HIS A 204 -25.15 -19.42 7.28
C HIS A 204 -23.78 -20.11 7.12
N SER A 205 -22.69 -19.37 7.39
CA SER A 205 -21.32 -19.86 7.40
C SER A 205 -20.75 -19.92 8.81
N ASP A 206 -20.03 -21.01 9.12
CA ASP A 206 -19.34 -21.23 10.39
C ASP A 206 -17.88 -20.75 10.35
N ILE A 207 -17.65 -19.54 9.83
CA ILE A 207 -16.34 -18.90 9.86
C ILE A 207 -15.89 -18.62 11.29
N SER A 208 -14.63 -18.92 11.61
CA SER A 208 -14.11 -18.67 12.96
C SER A 208 -13.72 -17.20 13.17
N LEU A 209 -13.77 -16.73 14.42
CA LEU A 209 -13.26 -15.39 14.79
C LEU A 209 -11.81 -15.18 14.38
N ASN A 210 -10.99 -16.21 14.45
CA ASN A 210 -9.57 -16.11 14.06
C ASN A 210 -9.43 -15.94 12.54
N THR A 211 -10.25 -16.63 11.75
CA THR A 211 -10.28 -16.46 10.29
C THR A 211 -10.74 -15.05 9.89
N ILE A 212 -11.80 -14.53 10.56
CA ILE A 212 -12.28 -13.15 10.33
C ILE A 212 -11.17 -12.14 10.62
N ARG A 213 -10.46 -12.30 11.75
CA ARG A 213 -9.32 -11.40 12.08
C ARG A 213 -8.22 -11.49 11.04
N ALA A 214 -7.84 -12.70 10.64
CA ALA A 214 -6.81 -12.89 9.62
C ALA A 214 -7.20 -12.22 8.29
N TYR A 215 -8.46 -12.37 7.85
CA TYR A 215 -8.93 -11.71 6.63
C TYR A 215 -8.95 -10.17 6.74
N ILE A 216 -9.38 -9.63 7.90
CA ILE A 216 -9.29 -8.18 8.16
C ILE A 216 -7.83 -7.71 8.11
N ASP A 217 -6.91 -8.44 8.72
CA ASP A 217 -5.49 -8.10 8.68
C ASP A 217 -4.93 -8.16 7.25
N HIS A 218 -5.31 -9.14 6.44
CA HIS A 218 -4.93 -9.19 5.02
C HIS A 218 -5.47 -8.00 4.20
N LEU A 219 -6.70 -7.57 4.47
CA LEU A 219 -7.28 -6.38 3.82
C LEU A 219 -6.58 -5.08 4.26
N LYS A 220 -6.21 -4.97 5.54
CA LYS A 220 -5.42 -3.85 6.08
C LYS A 220 -4.02 -3.82 5.48
N ASP A 221 -3.40 -4.98 5.41
CA ASP A 221 -2.07 -5.13 4.82
C ASP A 221 -2.03 -4.77 3.31
N ALA A 222 -3.13 -4.96 2.61
CA ALA A 222 -3.30 -4.53 1.22
C ALA A 222 -3.80 -3.08 1.07
N PHE A 223 -3.89 -2.32 2.18
CA PHE A 223 -4.41 -0.95 2.23
C PHE A 223 -5.84 -0.77 1.70
N ILE A 224 -6.63 -1.86 1.60
CA ILE A 224 -8.04 -1.79 1.20
C ILE A 224 -8.90 -1.29 2.35
N VAL A 225 -8.58 -1.68 3.58
CA VAL A 225 -9.35 -1.33 4.78
C VAL A 225 -8.45 -0.65 5.82
N ASN A 226 -8.91 0.48 6.32
CA ASN A 226 -8.31 1.16 7.46
C ASN A 226 -9.12 0.91 8.73
N GLU A 227 -8.45 0.43 9.77
CA GLU A 227 -9.03 0.23 11.09
C GLU A 227 -8.79 1.44 11.98
N VAL A 228 -9.85 2.02 12.52
CA VAL A 228 -9.76 3.18 13.39
C VAL A 228 -10.22 2.82 14.80
N ASN A 229 -9.31 3.03 15.74
CA ASN A 229 -9.54 2.86 17.16
C ASN A 229 -10.28 4.06 17.75
N ARG A 230 -11.06 3.82 18.80
CA ARG A 230 -11.63 4.89 19.59
C ARG A 230 -10.50 5.69 20.27
N TYR A 231 -10.53 7.01 20.11
CA TYR A 231 -9.69 7.89 20.90
C TYR A 231 -10.37 8.21 22.25
N ASP A 232 -9.66 8.04 23.36
CA ASP A 232 -10.14 8.41 24.70
C ASP A 232 -9.06 9.21 25.45
N VAL A 233 -9.37 10.47 25.71
CA VAL A 233 -8.47 11.41 26.42
C VAL A 233 -8.09 10.92 27.82
N LYS A 234 -8.97 10.13 28.46
CA LYS A 234 -8.76 9.58 29.82
C LYS A 234 -8.04 8.22 29.85
N GLY A 235 -7.66 7.69 28.69
CA GLY A 235 -6.60 6.69 28.55
C GLY A 235 -6.93 5.22 28.87
N ARG A 236 -8.16 4.79 29.05
CA ARG A 236 -8.49 3.36 29.30
C ARG A 236 -9.69 2.82 28.53
N LYS A 237 -10.53 3.65 27.95
CA LYS A 237 -11.76 3.23 27.28
C LYS A 237 -11.57 2.75 25.83
N TYR A 238 -10.35 2.67 25.32
CA TYR A 238 -10.07 2.12 23.98
C TYR A 238 -9.87 0.58 23.99
N ILE A 239 -9.58 -0.01 25.16
CA ILE A 239 -9.36 -1.44 25.28
C ILE A 239 -10.70 -2.18 25.18
N GLY A 240 -10.82 -3.08 24.21
CA GLY A 240 -12.01 -3.90 24.00
C GLY A 240 -13.24 -3.14 23.48
N THR A 241 -13.06 -1.89 23.00
CA THR A 241 -14.17 -1.13 22.39
C THR A 241 -14.38 -1.53 20.93
N PRO A 242 -15.61 -1.37 20.40
CA PRO A 242 -15.85 -1.53 18.98
C PRO A 242 -14.99 -0.59 18.13
N LEU A 243 -14.60 -1.07 16.97
CA LEU A 243 -13.77 -0.39 15.99
C LEU A 243 -14.63 0.23 14.89
N LYS A 244 -14.02 1.09 14.08
CA LYS A 244 -14.58 1.55 12.81
C LYS A 244 -13.65 1.13 11.68
N TYR A 245 -14.25 0.76 10.55
CA TYR A 245 -13.54 0.43 9.34
C TYR A 245 -13.89 1.41 8.23
N TYR A 246 -12.90 1.76 7.41
CA TYR A 246 -13.02 2.64 6.25
C TYR A 246 -12.26 2.01 5.08
N PHE A 247 -12.78 2.19 3.87
CA PHE A 247 -12.15 1.74 2.63
C PHE A 247 -11.37 2.89 1.99
#